data_4e283dc34ea2e6920973a53dbc6025ef
#
_entry.id   4e283dc34ea2e6920973a53dbc6025ef
#
_cell.length_a   1.000
_cell.length_b   1.000
_cell.length_c   1.000
_cell.angle_alpha   90.00
_cell.angle_beta   90.00
_cell.angle_gamma   90.00
#
_symmetry.space_group_name_H-M   'P 1'
#
loop_
_entity.id
_entity.type
_entity.pdbx_description
1 polymer ?
#
loop_
_entity_poly.entity_id
_entity_poly.type
_entity_poly.pdbx_seq_one_letter_code
_entity_poly.pdbx_strand_id
1 'polypeptide(L)'
;KNGKRAYINFMGTEYRSNKLALTGNYIGQTVTIMYNPKDISTIDVYTSDGLFIDTLIARGEFGTKSHSIKTRKNANRFAREQGWRQHDYNTPIAAYEEHLNDKGKKSRRAATQADIIRREQGKPTYSELYSIQTETTTRNLDTTETDGNKFAYEDIKDLTPYELYDLMFGNNRNKRRGD
;
A
#
# COMPACT_ATOMS: atom_id res chain seq x y z
N LYS A 1 31.08 4.56 19.84
CA LYS A 1 30.49 3.50 18.98
C LYS A 1 29.06 3.93 18.69
N ASN A 2 28.79 4.34 17.43
CA ASN A 2 27.44 4.68 16.99
C ASN A 2 26.61 3.40 16.99
N GLY A 3 25.80 3.20 18.01
CA GLY A 3 24.94 2.04 18.20
C GLY A 3 23.86 1.97 17.14
N LYS A 4 24.20 1.46 15.97
CA LYS A 4 23.15 1.11 14.98
C LYS A 4 22.34 -0.04 15.56
N ARG A 5 21.01 0.12 15.61
CA ARG A 5 20.10 -0.93 16.05
C ARG A 5 20.21 -2.12 15.09
N ALA A 6 20.20 -3.34 15.64
CA ALA A 6 20.20 -4.56 14.83
C ALA A 6 18.98 -4.60 13.89
N TYR A 7 19.21 -5.04 12.66
CA TYR A 7 18.17 -5.22 11.65
C TYR A 7 18.54 -6.38 10.71
N ILE A 8 17.56 -6.92 10.01
CA ILE A 8 17.75 -7.90 8.96
C ILE A 8 17.40 -7.25 7.62
N ASN A 9 18.28 -7.33 6.64
CA ASN A 9 17.98 -6.89 5.28
C ASN A 9 17.39 -8.06 4.49
N PHE A 10 16.14 -7.94 4.09
CA PHE A 10 15.45 -8.94 3.27
C PHE A 10 14.68 -8.28 2.15
N MET A 11 14.84 -8.74 0.92
CA MET A 11 14.20 -8.20 -0.29
C MET A 11 14.36 -6.68 -0.46
N GLY A 12 15.55 -6.15 -0.14
CA GLY A 12 15.89 -4.74 -0.31
C GLY A 12 15.28 -3.81 0.74
N THR A 13 14.84 -4.34 1.87
CA THR A 13 14.26 -3.57 2.97
C THR A 13 14.80 -4.06 4.31
N GLU A 14 14.97 -3.13 5.24
CA GLU A 14 15.36 -3.43 6.61
C GLU A 14 14.13 -3.87 7.41
N TYR A 15 14.25 -5.00 8.10
CA TYR A 15 13.26 -5.49 9.05
C TYR A 15 13.79 -5.32 10.47
N ARG A 16 12.95 -4.83 11.36
CA ARG A 16 13.32 -4.47 12.73
C ARG A 16 12.27 -4.93 13.73
N SER A 17 12.72 -5.18 14.96
CA SER A 17 11.87 -5.30 16.14
C SER A 17 12.55 -4.66 17.33
N ASN A 18 11.77 -4.36 18.35
CA ASN A 18 12.33 -3.83 19.61
C ASN A 18 13.19 -4.88 20.32
N LYS A 19 12.78 -6.14 20.30
CA LYS A 19 13.53 -7.24 20.92
C LYS A 19 14.91 -7.42 20.28
N LEU A 20 14.96 -7.48 18.94
CA LEU A 20 16.23 -7.59 18.22
C LEU A 20 17.13 -6.37 18.45
N ALA A 21 16.55 -5.18 18.59
CA ALA A 21 17.30 -3.95 18.84
C ALA A 21 17.92 -3.87 20.25
N LEU A 22 17.28 -4.49 21.23
CA LEU A 22 17.72 -4.49 22.63
C LEU A 22 18.71 -5.62 22.93
N THR A 23 18.59 -6.77 22.25
CA THR A 23 19.45 -7.93 22.45
C THR A 23 20.53 -7.97 21.38
N GLY A 24 21.73 -7.49 21.68
CA GLY A 24 22.89 -7.62 20.75
C GLY A 24 23.36 -9.05 20.50
N ASN A 25 22.72 -10.06 21.09
CA ASN A 25 23.17 -11.46 21.12
C ASN A 25 23.13 -12.14 19.74
N TYR A 26 22.36 -11.65 18.78
CA TYR A 26 22.20 -12.27 17.45
C TYR A 26 23.03 -11.59 16.36
N ILE A 27 23.81 -10.56 16.72
CA ILE A 27 24.66 -9.86 15.74
C ILE A 27 25.77 -10.80 15.28
N GLY A 28 25.84 -11.00 13.95
CA GLY A 28 26.83 -11.89 13.33
C GLY A 28 26.46 -13.38 13.37
N GLN A 29 25.29 -13.73 13.91
CA GLN A 29 24.80 -15.12 13.87
C GLN A 29 23.97 -15.39 12.62
N THR A 30 23.97 -16.65 12.18
CA THR A 30 23.09 -17.13 11.13
C THR A 30 21.67 -17.34 11.69
N VAL A 31 20.67 -16.80 10.99
CA VAL A 31 19.26 -16.94 11.37
C VAL A 31 18.45 -17.48 10.21
N THR A 32 17.37 -18.19 10.50
CA THR A 32 16.39 -18.66 9.54
C THR A 32 15.23 -17.70 9.49
N ILE A 33 14.82 -17.31 8.26
CA ILE A 33 13.67 -16.41 8.05
C ILE A 33 12.52 -17.20 7.47
N MET A 34 11.35 -17.11 8.11
CA MET A 34 10.08 -17.59 7.57
C MET A 34 9.20 -16.40 7.22
N TYR A 35 8.52 -16.48 6.09
CA TYR A 35 7.68 -15.39 5.59
C TYR A 35 6.50 -15.91 4.76
N ASN A 36 5.44 -15.11 4.69
CA ASN A 36 4.32 -15.37 3.79
C ASN A 36 4.57 -14.69 2.43
N PRO A 37 4.66 -15.42 1.31
CA PRO A 37 4.89 -14.81 -0.01
C PRO A 37 3.81 -13.85 -0.47
N LYS A 38 2.58 -13.95 0.08
CA LYS A 38 1.45 -13.07 -0.23
C LYS A 38 1.47 -11.79 0.60
N ASP A 39 2.15 -11.81 1.76
CA ASP A 39 2.32 -10.65 2.61
C ASP A 39 3.68 -10.68 3.31
N ILE A 40 4.60 -9.86 2.82
CA ILE A 40 5.95 -9.71 3.37
C ILE A 40 6.14 -8.42 4.15
N SER A 41 5.08 -7.85 4.70
CA SER A 41 5.17 -6.71 5.62
C SER A 41 5.86 -7.09 6.92
N THR A 42 5.75 -8.37 7.30
CA THR A 42 6.42 -8.97 8.45
C THR A 42 7.18 -10.24 8.08
N ILE A 43 8.16 -10.61 8.88
CA ILE A 43 8.91 -11.87 8.77
C ILE A 43 9.12 -12.45 10.16
N ASP A 44 9.09 -13.78 10.28
CA ASP A 44 9.42 -14.49 11.50
C ASP A 44 10.87 -14.96 11.44
N VAL A 45 11.60 -14.77 12.53
CA VAL A 45 13.02 -15.08 12.60
C VAL A 45 13.27 -16.15 13.66
N TYR A 46 14.09 -17.11 13.29
CA TYR A 46 14.47 -18.27 14.13
C TYR A 46 15.98 -18.38 14.20
N THR A 47 16.49 -18.96 15.27
CA THR A 47 17.90 -19.38 15.36
C THR A 47 18.19 -20.51 14.40
N SER A 48 19.46 -20.86 14.18
CA SER A 48 19.89 -22.05 13.45
C SER A 48 19.27 -23.35 14.00
N ASP A 49 19.01 -23.39 15.30
CA ASP A 49 18.46 -24.54 16.01
C ASP A 49 16.93 -24.58 16.01
N GLY A 50 16.30 -23.66 15.25
CA GLY A 50 14.86 -23.60 15.07
C GLY A 50 14.07 -22.93 16.19
N LEU A 51 14.74 -22.27 17.16
CA LEU A 51 14.05 -21.52 18.21
C LEU A 51 13.57 -20.16 17.65
N PHE A 52 12.30 -19.84 17.90
CA PHE A 52 11.71 -18.58 17.53
C PHE A 52 12.36 -17.41 18.29
N ILE A 53 12.81 -16.41 17.56
CA ILE A 53 13.42 -15.19 18.12
C ILE A 53 12.36 -14.12 18.25
N ASP A 54 11.78 -13.68 17.11
CA ASP A 54 10.80 -12.59 17.05
C ASP A 54 10.17 -12.46 15.66
N THR A 55 9.05 -11.74 15.59
CA THR A 55 8.46 -11.26 14.34
C THR A 55 8.97 -9.84 14.07
N LEU A 56 9.62 -9.64 12.94
CA LEU A 56 10.16 -8.36 12.53
C LEU A 56 9.24 -7.67 11.52
N ILE A 57 9.16 -6.34 11.62
CA ILE A 57 8.35 -5.52 10.74
C ILE A 57 9.26 -4.79 9.74
N ALA A 58 8.85 -4.74 8.48
CA ALA A 58 9.56 -4.00 7.45
C ALA A 58 9.55 -2.50 7.74
N ARG A 59 10.60 -1.80 7.34
CA ARG A 59 10.71 -0.35 7.52
C ARG A 59 9.82 0.41 6.55
N GLY A 60 9.23 1.53 7.03
CA GLY A 60 8.44 2.46 6.23
C GLY A 60 7.13 1.87 5.74
N GLU A 61 6.70 2.26 4.54
CA GLU A 61 5.44 1.83 3.93
C GLU A 61 5.34 0.29 3.82
N PHE A 62 6.46 -0.38 3.60
CA PHE A 62 6.52 -1.83 3.51
C PHE A 62 6.12 -2.57 4.80
N GLY A 63 6.15 -1.91 5.95
CA GLY A 63 5.68 -2.48 7.21
C GLY A 63 4.24 -2.14 7.55
N THR A 64 3.68 -1.11 6.90
CA THR A 64 2.32 -0.63 7.18
C THR A 64 1.29 -1.10 6.17
N LYS A 65 1.72 -1.52 4.98
CA LYS A 65 0.85 -2.00 3.91
C LYS A 65 1.13 -3.47 3.60
N SER A 66 0.10 -4.29 3.64
CA SER A 66 0.18 -5.67 3.15
C SER A 66 0.53 -5.69 1.66
N HIS A 67 1.48 -6.51 1.27
CA HIS A 67 1.90 -6.64 -0.13
C HIS A 67 2.72 -7.91 -0.37
N SER A 68 2.59 -8.46 -1.57
CA SER A 68 3.32 -9.66 -1.99
C SER A 68 4.79 -9.38 -2.34
N ILE A 69 5.59 -10.46 -2.39
CA ILE A 69 6.96 -10.40 -2.92
C ILE A 69 7.00 -9.78 -4.32
N LYS A 70 6.01 -10.11 -5.16
CA LYS A 70 5.94 -9.62 -6.55
C LYS A 70 5.75 -8.11 -6.57
N THR A 71 4.83 -7.60 -5.76
CA THR A 71 4.59 -6.16 -5.61
C THR A 71 5.85 -5.45 -5.08
N ARG A 72 6.52 -6.01 -4.06
CA ARG A 72 7.78 -5.48 -3.55
C ARG A 72 8.86 -5.36 -4.63
N LYS A 73 9.08 -6.44 -5.38
CA LYS A 73 10.08 -6.45 -6.46
C LYS A 73 9.79 -5.41 -7.54
N ASN A 74 8.53 -5.26 -7.91
CA ASN A 74 8.11 -4.30 -8.93
C ASN A 74 8.23 -2.85 -8.42
N ALA A 75 7.78 -2.55 -7.20
CA ALA A 75 7.93 -1.24 -6.58
C ALA A 75 9.41 -0.84 -6.44
N ASN A 76 10.27 -1.75 -5.99
CA ASN A 76 11.71 -1.51 -5.90
C ASN A 76 12.38 -1.31 -7.28
N ARG A 77 11.93 -2.03 -8.31
CA ARG A 77 12.40 -1.83 -9.68
C ARG A 77 11.98 -0.47 -10.20
N PHE A 78 10.71 -0.12 -10.05
CA PHE A 78 10.18 1.19 -10.42
C PHE A 78 10.95 2.33 -9.76
N ALA A 79 11.17 2.26 -8.46
CA ALA A 79 11.92 3.27 -7.72
C ALA A 79 13.36 3.44 -8.24
N ARG A 80 14.04 2.34 -8.61
CA ARG A 80 15.36 2.40 -9.23
C ARG A 80 15.32 3.03 -10.63
N GLU A 81 14.32 2.71 -11.44
CA GLU A 81 14.12 3.29 -12.77
C GLU A 81 13.86 4.81 -12.68
N GLN A 82 13.26 5.29 -11.59
CA GLN A 82 13.08 6.71 -11.30
C GLN A 82 14.32 7.38 -10.68
N GLY A 83 15.40 6.64 -10.46
CA GLY A 83 16.64 7.16 -9.86
C GLY A 83 16.50 7.49 -8.37
N TRP A 84 15.50 6.98 -7.69
CA TRP A 84 15.31 7.21 -6.27
C TRP A 84 16.41 6.56 -5.45
N ARG A 85 16.96 7.30 -4.50
CA ARG A 85 17.92 6.77 -3.54
C ARG A 85 17.18 6.06 -2.40
N GLN A 86 17.86 5.15 -1.73
CA GLN A 86 17.28 4.32 -0.65
C GLN A 86 16.65 5.14 0.50
N HIS A 87 16.98 6.43 0.61
CA HIS A 87 16.43 7.36 1.60
C HIS A 87 15.09 7.98 1.17
N ASP A 88 14.79 7.97 -0.12
CA ASP A 88 13.58 8.57 -0.70
C ASP A 88 12.40 7.59 -0.72
N TYR A 89 12.62 6.36 -0.24
CA TYR A 89 11.66 5.25 -0.25
C TYR A 89 10.61 5.32 0.86
N ASN A 90 10.03 6.48 1.11
CA ASN A 90 8.98 6.56 2.13
C ASN A 90 7.66 5.91 1.66
N THR A 91 7.35 5.97 0.36
CA THR A 91 6.08 5.50 -0.22
C THR A 91 6.24 4.77 -1.56
N PRO A 92 7.11 3.75 -1.67
CA PRO A 92 7.39 3.10 -2.96
C PRO A 92 6.20 2.33 -3.54
N ILE A 93 5.33 1.76 -2.71
CA ILE A 93 4.14 1.04 -3.17
C ILE A 93 3.10 2.04 -3.68
N ALA A 94 2.85 3.13 -2.95
CA ALA A 94 1.89 4.15 -3.35
C ALA A 94 2.29 4.81 -4.67
N ALA A 95 3.55 5.20 -4.81
CA ALA A 95 4.05 5.79 -6.04
C ALA A 95 4.01 4.82 -7.24
N TYR A 96 4.26 3.53 -6.99
CA TYR A 96 4.13 2.51 -8.02
C TYR A 96 2.67 2.27 -8.39
N GLU A 97 1.74 2.26 -7.43
CA GLU A 97 0.30 2.18 -7.65
C GLU A 97 -0.18 3.36 -8.52
N GLU A 98 0.19 4.59 -8.17
CA GLU A 98 -0.13 5.80 -8.92
C GLU A 98 0.37 5.73 -10.38
N HIS A 99 1.64 5.34 -10.57
CA HIS A 99 2.19 5.13 -11.90
C HIS A 99 1.42 4.09 -12.72
N LEU A 100 0.97 3.00 -12.09
CA LEU A 100 0.15 1.99 -12.75
C LEU A 100 -1.23 2.51 -13.11
N ASN A 101 -1.82 3.37 -12.28
CA ASN A 101 -3.11 4.01 -12.57
C ASN A 101 -3.02 4.91 -13.79
N ASP A 102 -2.00 5.74 -13.89
CA ASP A 102 -1.79 6.59 -15.05
C ASP A 102 -1.57 5.76 -16.33
N LYS A 103 -0.77 4.72 -16.24
CA LYS A 103 -0.60 3.77 -17.36
C LYS A 103 -1.86 2.96 -17.65
N GLY A 104 -2.67 2.69 -16.64
CA GLY A 104 -3.90 1.91 -16.74
C GLY A 104 -4.94 2.53 -17.66
N LYS A 105 -4.95 3.87 -17.78
CA LYS A 105 -5.79 4.61 -18.74
C LYS A 105 -5.56 4.16 -20.19
N LYS A 106 -4.37 3.66 -20.52
CA LYS A 106 -3.97 3.23 -21.87
C LYS A 106 -3.59 1.74 -21.95
N SER A 107 -3.50 1.03 -20.82
CA SER A 107 -3.01 -0.34 -20.77
C SER A 107 -3.79 -1.19 -19.76
N ARG A 108 -4.60 -2.13 -20.29
CA ARG A 108 -5.35 -3.10 -19.47
C ARG A 108 -4.46 -3.89 -18.50
N ARG A 109 -3.22 -4.20 -18.90
CA ARG A 109 -2.26 -4.91 -18.04
C ARG A 109 -1.86 -4.06 -16.82
N ALA A 110 -1.65 -2.77 -17.02
CA ALA A 110 -1.30 -1.85 -15.92
C ALA A 110 -2.50 -1.70 -14.96
N ALA A 111 -3.71 -1.53 -15.47
CA ALA A 111 -4.94 -1.47 -14.67
C ALA A 111 -5.12 -2.73 -13.81
N THR A 112 -4.99 -3.93 -14.41
CA THR A 112 -5.06 -5.20 -13.65
C THR A 112 -3.99 -5.27 -12.56
N GLN A 113 -2.79 -4.74 -12.81
CA GLN A 113 -1.72 -4.78 -11.81
C GLN A 113 -1.97 -3.79 -10.66
N ALA A 114 -2.56 -2.63 -10.94
CA ALA A 114 -3.01 -1.70 -9.91
C ALA A 114 -4.10 -2.34 -9.01
N ASP A 115 -5.09 -3.01 -9.62
CA ASP A 115 -6.14 -3.73 -8.89
C ASP A 115 -5.58 -4.84 -7.99
N ILE A 116 -4.53 -5.55 -8.42
CA ILE A 116 -3.87 -6.56 -7.58
C ILE A 116 -3.28 -5.91 -6.32
N ILE A 117 -2.58 -4.78 -6.47
CA ILE A 117 -1.99 -4.05 -5.34
C ILE A 117 -3.08 -3.60 -4.36
N ARG A 118 -4.19 -3.09 -4.87
CA ARG A 118 -5.33 -2.66 -4.04
C ARG A 118 -5.93 -3.83 -3.26
N ARG A 119 -6.13 -4.99 -3.90
CA ARG A 119 -6.60 -6.21 -3.21
C ARG A 119 -5.64 -6.69 -2.13
N GLU A 120 -4.34 -6.67 -2.37
CA GLU A 120 -3.34 -7.01 -1.36
C GLU A 120 -3.43 -6.10 -0.12
N GLN A 121 -3.85 -4.85 -0.30
CA GLN A 121 -4.05 -3.86 0.77
C GLN A 121 -5.46 -3.89 1.37
N GLY A 122 -6.34 -4.78 0.93
CA GLY A 122 -7.74 -4.81 1.37
C GLY A 122 -8.57 -3.63 0.89
N LYS A 123 -8.14 -2.93 -0.15
CA LYS A 123 -8.86 -1.82 -0.76
C LYS A 123 -9.77 -2.31 -1.90
N PRO A 124 -10.92 -1.67 -2.13
CA PRO A 124 -11.75 -1.98 -3.29
C PRO A 124 -10.97 -1.73 -4.59
N THR A 125 -11.16 -2.60 -5.58
CA THR A 125 -10.55 -2.45 -6.91
C THR A 125 -11.22 -1.31 -7.68
N TYR A 126 -10.58 -0.80 -8.72
CA TYR A 126 -11.19 0.23 -9.56
C TYR A 126 -12.46 -0.28 -10.25
N SER A 127 -12.50 -1.54 -10.67
CA SER A 127 -13.70 -2.16 -11.27
C SER A 127 -14.86 -2.24 -10.28
N GLU A 128 -14.60 -2.52 -9.00
CA GLU A 128 -15.62 -2.51 -7.95
C GLU A 128 -16.13 -1.09 -7.67
N LEU A 129 -15.25 -0.10 -7.64
CA LEU A 129 -15.64 1.30 -7.50
C LEU A 129 -16.54 1.78 -8.65
N TYR A 130 -16.24 1.40 -9.89
CA TYR A 130 -17.08 1.72 -11.04
C TYR A 130 -18.45 1.02 -10.98
N SER A 131 -18.52 -0.24 -10.54
CA SER A 131 -19.80 -0.96 -10.42
C SER A 131 -20.71 -0.34 -9.35
N ILE A 132 -20.15 0.07 -8.22
CA ILE A 132 -20.89 0.77 -7.16
C ILE A 132 -21.52 2.07 -7.68
N GLN A 133 -20.81 2.82 -8.53
CA GLN A 133 -21.33 4.05 -9.14
C GLN A 133 -22.50 3.79 -10.07
N THR A 134 -22.40 2.75 -10.91
CA THR A 134 -23.49 2.39 -11.85
C THR A 134 -24.75 1.98 -11.10
N GLU A 135 -24.63 1.23 -10.02
CA GLU A 135 -25.77 0.84 -9.18
C GLU A 135 -26.42 2.03 -8.47
N THR A 136 -25.61 2.98 -7.97
CA THR A 136 -26.12 4.18 -7.31
C THR A 136 -26.85 5.07 -8.28
N THR A 137 -26.35 5.20 -9.51
CA THR A 137 -27.01 6.00 -10.57
C THR A 137 -28.34 5.38 -11.01
N THR A 138 -28.43 4.04 -11.12
CA THR A 138 -29.67 3.35 -11.48
C THR A 138 -30.74 3.42 -10.38
N ARG A 139 -30.34 3.36 -9.11
CA ARG A 139 -31.29 3.51 -7.97
C ARG A 139 -31.87 4.91 -7.84
N ASN A 140 -31.11 5.93 -8.21
CA ASN A 140 -31.59 7.33 -8.15
C ASN A 140 -32.53 7.73 -9.30
N LEU A 141 -32.67 6.90 -10.34
CA LEU A 141 -33.63 7.11 -11.42
C LEU A 141 -35.07 6.70 -11.08
N ASP A 142 -35.25 5.84 -10.05
CA ASP A 142 -36.57 5.30 -9.65
C ASP A 142 -37.19 5.95 -8.40
N THR A 143 -36.52 6.91 -7.75
CA THR A 143 -37.07 7.60 -6.58
C THR A 143 -37.17 9.10 -6.83
N THR A 144 -38.39 9.56 -7.08
CA THR A 144 -38.81 10.94 -6.97
C THR A 144 -38.67 11.42 -5.52
N GLU A 145 -38.00 12.59 -5.37
CA GLU A 145 -37.97 13.49 -4.21
C GLU A 145 -37.27 13.06 -2.93
N THR A 146 -36.07 13.60 -2.69
CA THR A 146 -35.80 14.51 -1.56
C THR A 146 -34.42 15.11 -1.64
N ASP A 147 -34.34 16.37 -1.25
CA ASP A 147 -33.24 17.31 -1.12
C ASP A 147 -31.87 16.74 -0.65
N GLY A 148 -30.79 17.19 -1.28
CA GLY A 148 -29.47 17.21 -0.69
C GLY A 148 -28.36 16.60 -1.54
N ASN A 149 -27.64 17.46 -2.24
CA ASN A 149 -26.32 17.19 -2.86
C ASN A 149 -26.32 16.25 -4.08
N LYS A 150 -26.97 16.67 -5.14
CA LYS A 150 -26.82 16.06 -6.48
C LYS A 150 -25.57 16.60 -7.14
N PHE A 151 -24.50 15.81 -7.18
CA PHE A 151 -23.50 15.98 -8.24
C PHE A 151 -24.13 15.55 -9.55
N ALA A 152 -24.20 16.44 -10.53
CA ALA A 152 -24.68 16.08 -11.84
C ALA A 152 -23.72 15.10 -12.49
N TYR A 153 -24.20 14.17 -13.33
CA TYR A 153 -23.35 13.22 -14.09
C TYR A 153 -22.24 13.94 -14.87
N GLU A 154 -22.53 15.17 -15.31
CA GLU A 154 -21.59 16.08 -15.98
C GLU A 154 -20.37 16.43 -15.12
N ASP A 155 -20.54 16.54 -13.80
CA ASP A 155 -19.47 16.95 -12.86
C ASP A 155 -18.50 15.79 -12.54
N ILE A 156 -18.89 14.54 -12.77
CA ILE A 156 -18.12 13.35 -12.41
C ILE A 156 -17.55 12.59 -13.59
N LYS A 157 -17.98 12.87 -14.82
CA LYS A 157 -17.56 12.14 -16.01
C LYS A 157 -16.07 12.27 -16.34
N ASP A 158 -15.44 13.38 -15.92
CA ASP A 158 -14.05 13.70 -16.19
C ASP A 158 -13.13 13.41 -15.00
N LEU A 159 -13.68 12.97 -13.85
CA LEU A 159 -12.92 12.64 -12.66
C LEU A 159 -12.19 11.31 -12.81
N THR A 160 -10.95 11.29 -12.35
CA THR A 160 -10.19 10.04 -12.21
C THR A 160 -10.79 9.18 -11.08
N PRO A 161 -10.59 7.84 -11.11
CA PRO A 161 -11.06 6.96 -10.04
C PRO A 161 -10.56 7.36 -8.64
N TYR A 162 -9.41 8.04 -8.57
CA TYR A 162 -8.84 8.52 -7.32
C TYR A 162 -9.59 9.75 -6.80
N GLU A 163 -9.83 10.74 -7.65
CA GLU A 163 -10.61 11.94 -7.32
C GLU A 163 -12.04 11.59 -6.91
N LEU A 164 -12.60 10.58 -7.53
CA LEU A 164 -13.92 10.07 -7.22
C LEU A 164 -13.96 9.35 -5.86
N TYR A 165 -12.92 8.60 -5.52
CA TYR A 165 -12.76 8.00 -4.21
C TYR A 165 -12.64 9.07 -3.11
N ASP A 166 -11.83 10.11 -3.35
CA ASP A 166 -11.69 11.23 -2.42
C ASP A 166 -12.99 12.03 -2.28
N LEU A 167 -13.77 12.17 -3.35
CA LEU A 167 -15.08 12.81 -3.33
C LEU A 167 -16.10 12.01 -2.51
N MET A 168 -16.10 10.68 -2.64
CA MET A 168 -17.07 9.80 -1.97
C MET A 168 -16.68 9.41 -0.55
N PHE A 169 -15.39 9.29 -0.27
CA PHE A 169 -14.87 8.76 1.01
C PHE A 169 -13.82 9.66 1.64
N GLY A 170 -13.40 10.72 0.96
CA GLY A 170 -12.46 11.72 1.45
C GLY A 170 -13.05 12.47 2.63
N ASN A 171 -12.45 12.27 3.76
CA ASN A 171 -12.81 12.80 5.05
C ASN A 171 -13.07 14.31 5.01
N ASN A 172 -14.17 14.70 5.58
CA ASN A 172 -14.58 16.00 6.08
C ASN A 172 -13.56 16.61 7.09
N ARG A 173 -12.27 16.71 6.73
CA ARG A 173 -11.22 17.27 7.61
C ARG A 173 -11.06 18.80 7.52
N ASN A 174 -11.84 19.50 6.68
CA ASN A 174 -11.70 20.95 6.48
C ASN A 174 -12.94 21.79 6.84
N LYS A 175 -13.71 21.40 7.86
CA LYS A 175 -14.72 22.28 8.46
C LYS A 175 -14.45 22.53 9.95
N ARG A 176 -13.27 22.99 10.31
CA ARG A 176 -13.00 23.65 11.61
C ARG A 176 -11.76 24.52 11.50
N ARG A 177 -11.87 25.64 10.78
CA ARG A 177 -11.09 26.86 11.00
C ARG A 177 -11.82 28.00 10.31
N GLY A 178 -12.58 28.72 11.09
CA GLY A 178 -13.26 29.94 10.69
C GLY A 178 -14.36 30.26 11.69
N ASP A 179 -13.97 30.71 12.85
CA ASP A 179 -14.51 31.81 13.65
C ASP A 179 -13.55 32.06 14.81
#